data_a2cb730efbce1a7e680eab0b2f2cc993
#
_entry.id   a2cb730efbce1a7e680eab0b2f2cc993
#
_cell.length_a   1.000
_cell.length_b   1.000
_cell.length_c   1.000
_cell.angle_alpha   90.00
_cell.angle_beta   90.00
_cell.angle_gamma   90.00
#
_symmetry.space_group_name_H-M   'P 1'
#
loop_
_entity.id
_entity.type
_entity.pdbx_description
1 polymer ?
#
loop_
_entity_poly.entity_id
_entity_poly.type
_entity_poly.pdbx_seq_one_letter_code
_entity_poly.pdbx_strand_id
1 'polypeptide(L)'
;MLFRSPTMVESWVEPALIMIVFALALVAGSTQLSTMVGFMTSPAVGLRVSLGLALVALVIVAIAENARVPVDNPATHLELTMVHEAMVLEYSGRHLALLELASWLKLLVYVSLIACVFTPWGIAHIRQNPGALAVGVLAYVCKLAGAGVSLAVFETTIAKMRVFRVPDFVGVALLLAFLAVLLRFVSASL
;
A
#
# COMPACT_ATOMS: atom_id res chain seq x y z
N MET A 1 14.33 -23.28 -15.33
CA MET A 1 14.66 -22.56 -14.10
C MET A 1 14.71 -21.03 -14.32
N LEU A 2 13.95 -20.53 -15.28
CA LEU A 2 13.98 -19.14 -15.83
C LEU A 2 12.78 -18.26 -15.41
N PHE A 3 12.02 -18.63 -14.37
CA PHE A 3 10.69 -18.04 -14.11
C PHE A 3 10.57 -17.28 -12.78
N ARG A 4 11.65 -16.71 -12.24
CA ARG A 4 11.58 -15.96 -10.97
C ARG A 4 12.45 -14.68 -10.99
N SER A 5 12.27 -13.88 -12.02
CA SER A 5 12.81 -12.52 -12.08
C SER A 5 11.97 -11.58 -11.20
N PRO A 6 12.55 -10.50 -10.64
CA PRO A 6 11.80 -9.43 -9.95
C PRO A 6 10.63 -8.88 -10.78
N THR A 7 10.72 -8.93 -12.09
CA THR A 7 9.64 -8.60 -13.04
C THR A 7 8.36 -9.41 -12.85
N MET A 8 8.43 -10.62 -12.26
CA MET A 8 7.21 -11.40 -11.96
C MET A 8 6.46 -10.85 -10.75
N VAL A 9 7.14 -10.37 -9.72
CA VAL A 9 6.48 -9.78 -8.55
C VAL A 9 5.78 -8.49 -8.97
N GLU A 10 6.45 -7.64 -9.73
CA GLU A 10 5.87 -6.42 -10.30
C GLU A 10 4.65 -6.72 -11.16
N SER A 11 4.71 -7.76 -11.99
CA SER A 11 3.60 -8.19 -12.86
C SER A 11 2.33 -8.60 -12.11
N TRP A 12 2.40 -9.03 -10.85
CA TRP A 12 1.23 -9.39 -10.03
C TRP A 12 0.72 -8.24 -9.16
N VAL A 13 1.57 -7.27 -8.85
CA VAL A 13 1.23 -6.12 -8.03
C VAL A 13 0.29 -5.16 -8.75
N GLU A 14 0.55 -4.89 -10.04
CA GLU A 14 -0.30 -3.99 -10.84
C GLU A 14 -1.76 -4.48 -10.93
N PRO A 15 -2.06 -5.75 -11.30
CA PRO A 15 -3.43 -6.25 -11.29
C PRO A 15 -4.08 -6.22 -9.91
N ALA A 16 -3.31 -6.50 -8.84
CA ALA A 16 -3.85 -6.42 -7.48
C ALA A 16 -4.26 -4.99 -7.12
N LEU A 17 -3.44 -4.00 -7.47
CA LEU A 17 -3.73 -2.59 -7.23
C LEU A 17 -4.96 -2.12 -8.02
N ILE A 18 -5.07 -2.50 -9.30
CA ILE A 18 -6.25 -2.19 -10.14
C ILE A 18 -7.52 -2.79 -9.51
N MET A 19 -7.47 -4.04 -9.03
CA MET A 19 -8.61 -4.68 -8.38
C MET A 19 -9.00 -4.00 -7.07
N ILE A 20 -8.03 -3.52 -6.27
CA ILE A 20 -8.31 -2.75 -5.06
C ILE A 20 -9.00 -1.43 -5.40
N VAL A 21 -8.46 -0.68 -6.38
CA VAL A 21 -9.07 0.58 -6.83
C VAL A 21 -10.48 0.33 -7.36
N PHE A 22 -10.69 -0.73 -8.12
CA PHE A 22 -12.00 -1.11 -8.63
C PHE A 22 -12.98 -1.46 -7.49
N ALA A 23 -12.54 -2.23 -6.48
CA ALA A 23 -13.35 -2.52 -5.30
C ALA A 23 -13.78 -1.25 -4.55
N LEU A 24 -12.85 -0.31 -4.35
CA LEU A 24 -13.13 0.98 -3.72
C LEU A 24 -14.07 1.85 -4.57
N ALA A 25 -13.86 1.87 -5.88
CA ALA A 25 -14.70 2.62 -6.82
C ALA A 25 -16.13 2.09 -6.86
N LEU A 26 -16.32 0.77 -6.81
CA LEU A 26 -17.66 0.16 -6.73
C LEU A 26 -18.39 0.51 -5.43
N VAL A 27 -17.66 0.63 -4.32
CA VAL A 27 -18.26 1.01 -3.04
C VAL A 27 -18.60 2.49 -3.00
N ALA A 28 -17.73 3.35 -3.51
CA ALA A 28 -17.89 4.81 -3.49
C ALA A 28 -18.75 5.34 -4.67
N GLY A 29 -18.96 4.52 -5.71
CA GLY A 29 -19.66 4.91 -6.94
C GLY A 29 -18.84 5.86 -7.83
N SER A 30 -17.55 6.05 -7.57
CA SER A 30 -16.67 6.94 -8.31
C SER A 30 -15.21 6.51 -8.20
N THR A 31 -14.42 6.79 -9.24
CA THR A 31 -12.97 6.60 -9.24
C THR A 31 -12.21 7.81 -8.70
N GLN A 32 -12.89 8.93 -8.40
CA GLN A 32 -12.26 10.10 -7.82
C GLN A 32 -11.93 9.89 -6.35
N LEU A 33 -10.68 10.10 -5.97
CA LEU A 33 -10.21 9.94 -4.60
C LEU A 33 -10.98 10.85 -3.61
N SER A 34 -11.29 12.08 -4.00
CA SER A 34 -12.07 13.01 -3.18
C SER A 34 -13.48 12.50 -2.86
N THR A 35 -14.13 11.88 -3.84
CA THR A 35 -15.47 11.27 -3.67
C THR A 35 -15.37 10.01 -2.79
N MET A 36 -14.34 9.18 -2.98
CA MET A 36 -14.09 8.01 -2.13
C MET A 36 -13.91 8.42 -0.67
N VAL A 37 -13.07 9.43 -0.41
CA VAL A 37 -12.82 9.95 0.94
C VAL A 37 -14.09 10.56 1.53
N GLY A 38 -14.86 11.35 0.74
CA GLY A 38 -16.14 11.90 1.16
C GLY A 38 -17.15 10.80 1.51
N PHE A 39 -17.19 9.71 0.75
CA PHE A 39 -18.02 8.56 1.06
C PHE A 39 -17.58 7.91 2.39
N MET A 40 -16.27 7.74 2.61
CA MET A 40 -15.74 7.14 3.84
C MET A 40 -15.99 7.98 5.11
N THR A 41 -16.24 9.28 4.98
CA THR A 41 -16.64 10.15 6.10
C THR A 41 -18.14 10.12 6.37
N SER A 42 -18.94 9.53 5.48
CA SER A 42 -20.39 9.48 5.62
C SER A 42 -20.83 8.39 6.61
N PRO A 43 -21.94 8.62 7.35
CA PRO A 43 -22.47 7.60 8.27
C PRO A 43 -22.98 6.35 7.55
N ALA A 44 -23.13 6.39 6.23
CA ALA A 44 -23.57 5.26 5.41
C ALA A 44 -22.52 4.16 5.22
N VAL A 45 -21.27 4.41 5.64
CA VAL A 45 -20.15 3.48 5.39
C VAL A 45 -20.33 2.17 6.15
N GLY A 46 -20.87 2.16 7.35
CA GLY A 46 -21.02 0.94 8.14
C GLY A 46 -19.79 0.03 8.13
N LEU A 47 -19.80 -1.04 8.89
CA LEU A 47 -18.72 -2.03 8.90
C LEU A 47 -18.88 -2.96 7.69
N ARG A 48 -18.26 -2.63 6.56
CA ARG A 48 -18.30 -3.45 5.34
C ARG A 48 -17.07 -4.34 5.25
N VAL A 49 -17.27 -5.64 5.28
CA VAL A 49 -16.18 -6.64 5.16
C VAL A 49 -15.36 -6.42 3.88
N SER A 50 -16.00 -6.03 2.79
CA SER A 50 -15.32 -5.73 1.52
C SER A 50 -14.27 -4.62 1.63
N LEU A 51 -14.54 -3.57 2.44
CA LEU A 51 -13.59 -2.48 2.69
C LEU A 51 -12.41 -2.96 3.55
N GLY A 52 -12.67 -3.81 4.54
CA GLY A 52 -11.62 -4.42 5.36
C GLY A 52 -10.67 -5.28 4.52
N LEU A 53 -11.21 -6.10 3.61
CA LEU A 53 -10.42 -6.91 2.70
C LEU A 53 -9.60 -6.05 1.72
N ALA A 54 -10.20 -4.98 1.19
CA ALA A 54 -9.50 -4.03 0.32
C ALA A 54 -8.35 -3.32 1.07
N LEU A 55 -8.55 -2.97 2.37
CA LEU A 55 -7.50 -2.41 3.21
C LEU A 55 -6.34 -3.38 3.39
N VAL A 56 -6.63 -4.62 3.77
CA VAL A 56 -5.59 -5.64 3.98
C VAL A 56 -4.83 -5.90 2.67
N ALA A 57 -5.54 -6.02 1.55
CA ALA A 57 -4.92 -6.17 0.24
C ALA A 57 -4.01 -4.98 -0.11
N LEU A 58 -4.45 -3.75 0.15
CA LEU A 58 -3.67 -2.54 -0.11
C LEU A 58 -2.42 -2.46 0.77
N VAL A 59 -2.51 -2.86 2.04
CA VAL A 59 -1.35 -2.92 2.94
C VAL A 59 -0.33 -3.95 2.45
N ILE A 60 -0.78 -5.14 2.03
CA ILE A 60 0.09 -6.18 1.48
C ILE A 60 0.80 -5.68 0.22
N VAL A 61 0.07 -5.03 -0.70
CA VAL A 61 0.63 -4.43 -1.91
C VAL A 61 1.63 -3.33 -1.56
N ALA A 62 1.31 -2.44 -0.62
CA ALA A 62 2.20 -1.37 -0.18
C ALA A 62 3.53 -1.91 0.39
N ILE A 63 3.48 -2.97 1.17
CA ILE A 63 4.67 -3.63 1.74
C ILE A 63 5.50 -4.29 0.63
N ALA A 64 4.85 -4.99 -0.30
CA ALA A 64 5.51 -5.66 -1.41
C ALA A 64 6.18 -4.66 -2.37
N GLU A 65 5.48 -3.59 -2.75
CA GLU A 65 5.95 -2.55 -3.66
C GLU A 65 7.13 -1.73 -3.11
N ASN A 66 7.18 -1.55 -1.80
CA ASN A 66 8.27 -0.82 -1.17
C ASN A 66 9.42 -1.75 -0.71
N ALA A 67 9.43 -3.01 -1.16
CA ALA A 67 10.44 -4.02 -0.80
C ALA A 67 10.66 -4.15 0.73
N ARG A 68 9.61 -3.91 1.53
CA ARG A 68 9.64 -3.97 3.00
C ARG A 68 9.36 -5.36 3.54
N VAL A 69 9.21 -6.35 2.67
CA VAL A 69 9.15 -7.75 3.07
C VAL A 69 10.55 -8.20 3.44
N PRO A 70 10.81 -8.63 4.68
CA PRO A 70 12.12 -9.17 5.05
C PRO A 70 12.32 -10.51 4.35
N VAL A 71 13.09 -10.51 3.26
CA VAL A 71 13.34 -11.69 2.43
C VAL A 71 14.73 -12.23 2.73
N ASP A 72 14.79 -13.51 3.06
CA ASP A 72 16.05 -14.22 3.20
C ASP A 72 16.23 -15.23 2.06
N ASN A 73 17.28 -15.05 1.28
CA ASN A 73 17.61 -15.97 0.20
C ASN A 73 18.95 -16.65 0.51
N PRO A 74 18.93 -17.85 1.10
CA PRO A 74 20.17 -18.57 1.44
C PRO A 74 20.99 -19.02 0.22
N ALA A 75 20.39 -19.05 -0.97
CA ALA A 75 21.06 -19.47 -2.21
C ALA A 75 21.71 -18.32 -2.98
N THR A 76 21.45 -17.09 -2.61
CA THR A 76 21.87 -15.90 -3.36
C THR A 76 22.59 -14.87 -2.49
N HIS A 77 23.43 -15.34 -1.57
CA HIS A 77 24.39 -14.42 -0.97
C HIS A 77 25.30 -13.72 -1.99
N LEU A 78 25.18 -14.07 -3.27
CA LEU A 78 26.13 -13.62 -4.28
C LEU A 78 25.54 -13.07 -5.59
N GLU A 79 24.30 -13.37 -6.06
CA GLU A 79 24.02 -13.00 -7.45
C GLU A 79 22.66 -12.35 -7.80
N LEU A 80 21.57 -12.56 -7.10
CA LEU A 80 20.24 -12.09 -7.53
C LEU A 80 19.60 -10.99 -6.68
N THR A 81 19.84 -10.95 -5.40
CA THR A 81 19.48 -9.80 -4.55
C THR A 81 20.42 -8.63 -4.78
N MET A 82 21.66 -8.90 -5.14
CA MET A 82 22.66 -7.88 -5.43
C MET A 82 22.45 -7.16 -6.77
N VAL A 83 21.66 -7.68 -7.72
CA VAL A 83 21.47 -6.97 -9.01
C VAL A 83 20.74 -5.65 -8.80
N HIS A 84 19.72 -5.60 -7.96
CA HIS A 84 19.02 -4.35 -7.66
C HIS A 84 19.89 -3.42 -6.81
N GLU A 85 20.53 -3.94 -5.79
CA GLU A 85 21.49 -3.18 -4.96
C GLU A 85 22.75 -2.81 -5.74
N ALA A 86 23.25 -3.68 -6.61
CA ALA A 86 24.40 -3.38 -7.46
C ALA A 86 24.10 -2.27 -8.46
N MET A 87 22.89 -2.25 -9.05
CA MET A 87 22.47 -1.12 -9.89
C MET A 87 22.39 0.19 -9.10
N VAL A 88 21.93 0.15 -7.87
CA VAL A 88 21.88 1.33 -6.98
C VAL A 88 23.30 1.77 -6.58
N LEU A 89 24.21 0.83 -6.34
CA LEU A 89 25.62 1.09 -5.99
C LEU A 89 26.44 1.65 -7.17
N GLU A 90 26.00 1.45 -8.41
CA GLU A 90 26.63 2.05 -9.60
C GLU A 90 26.43 3.56 -9.66
N TYR A 91 25.37 4.07 -8.99
CA TYR A 91 25.11 5.49 -8.90
C TYR A 91 25.80 6.10 -7.67
N SER A 92 26.42 7.27 -7.86
CA SER A 92 27.09 8.01 -6.79
C SER A 92 26.55 9.43 -6.66
N GLY A 93 26.74 10.02 -5.48
CA GLY A 93 26.42 11.40 -5.20
C GLY A 93 24.91 11.73 -5.39
N ARG A 94 24.62 12.75 -6.18
CA ARG A 94 23.25 13.25 -6.38
C ARG A 94 22.28 12.25 -7.02
N HIS A 95 22.78 11.35 -7.87
CA HIS A 95 21.92 10.36 -8.52
C HIS A 95 21.44 9.30 -7.53
N LEU A 96 22.31 8.87 -6.64
CA LEU A 96 21.94 7.97 -5.54
C LEU A 96 20.90 8.62 -4.62
N ALA A 97 21.12 9.88 -4.23
CA ALA A 97 20.18 10.63 -3.39
C ALA A 97 18.78 10.76 -4.04
N LEU A 98 18.73 10.94 -5.38
CA LEU A 98 17.45 10.99 -6.10
C LEU A 98 16.72 9.64 -6.10
N LEU A 99 17.44 8.53 -6.24
CA LEU A 99 16.86 7.19 -6.17
C LEU A 99 16.31 6.88 -4.77
N GLU A 100 17.07 7.22 -3.73
CA GLU A 100 16.60 7.08 -2.35
C GLU A 100 15.38 7.95 -2.08
N LEU A 101 15.41 9.22 -2.52
CA LEU A 101 14.26 10.12 -2.40
C LEU A 101 13.03 9.55 -3.10
N ALA A 102 13.19 8.98 -4.30
CA ALA A 102 12.09 8.36 -5.03
C ALA A 102 11.47 7.19 -4.28
N SER A 103 12.28 6.34 -3.62
CA SER A 103 11.79 5.22 -2.80
C SER A 103 11.00 5.71 -1.58
N TRP A 104 11.48 6.76 -0.92
CA TRP A 104 10.79 7.37 0.23
C TRP A 104 9.48 8.04 -0.18
N LEU A 105 9.46 8.73 -1.31
CA LEU A 105 8.24 9.33 -1.86
C LEU A 105 7.21 8.26 -2.24
N LYS A 106 7.65 7.14 -2.81
CA LYS A 106 6.77 6.00 -3.13
C LYS A 106 6.10 5.47 -1.86
N LEU A 107 6.85 5.23 -0.80
CA LEU A 107 6.31 4.80 0.49
C LEU A 107 5.32 5.83 1.07
N LEU A 108 5.69 7.12 1.03
CA LEU A 108 4.83 8.21 1.49
C LEU A 108 3.48 8.22 0.75
N VAL A 109 3.48 8.02 -0.57
CA VAL A 109 2.25 7.97 -1.38
C VAL A 109 1.35 6.82 -0.94
N TYR A 110 1.87 5.61 -0.75
CA TYR A 110 1.08 4.46 -0.28
C TYR A 110 0.50 4.70 1.12
N VAL A 111 1.32 5.18 2.05
CA VAL A 111 0.87 5.48 3.43
C VAL A 111 -0.18 6.59 3.42
N SER A 112 0.01 7.64 2.62
CA SER A 112 -0.95 8.73 2.48
C SER A 112 -2.28 8.25 1.88
N LEU A 113 -2.22 7.37 0.88
CA LEU A 113 -3.42 6.79 0.26
C LEU A 113 -4.21 5.95 1.28
N ILE A 114 -3.54 5.09 2.04
CA ILE A 114 -4.16 4.32 3.12
C ILE A 114 -4.77 5.26 4.17
N ALA A 115 -4.01 6.28 4.60
CA ALA A 115 -4.46 7.23 5.59
C ALA A 115 -5.67 8.07 5.12
N CYS A 116 -5.68 8.51 3.86
CA CYS A 116 -6.78 9.31 3.31
C CYS A 116 -8.06 8.48 3.11
N VAL A 117 -7.93 7.24 2.62
CA VAL A 117 -9.09 6.41 2.30
C VAL A 117 -9.67 5.73 3.54
N PHE A 118 -8.84 5.12 4.36
CA PHE A 118 -9.33 4.26 5.47
C PHE A 118 -9.35 4.94 6.84
N THR A 119 -8.62 6.05 7.00
CA THR A 119 -8.67 6.86 8.23
C THR A 119 -8.94 8.33 7.90
N PRO A 120 -10.12 8.67 7.36
CA PRO A 120 -10.42 10.02 6.88
C PRO A 120 -10.59 11.07 7.98
N TRP A 121 -10.34 10.73 9.23
CA TRP A 121 -10.49 11.67 10.36
C TRP A 121 -9.46 12.80 10.29
N GLY A 122 -9.87 14.01 10.66
CA GLY A 122 -8.98 15.18 10.71
C GLY A 122 -8.65 15.76 9.33
N ILE A 123 -9.44 15.47 8.31
CA ILE A 123 -9.30 16.13 7.01
C ILE A 123 -9.90 17.54 7.13
N ALA A 124 -9.05 18.56 7.01
CA ALA A 124 -9.48 19.95 7.00
C ALA A 124 -10.04 20.33 5.62
N HIS A 125 -11.23 20.92 5.58
CA HIS A 125 -11.76 21.53 4.37
C HIS A 125 -11.19 22.94 4.19
N ILE A 126 -10.82 23.31 2.95
CA ILE A 126 -10.15 24.57 2.58
C ILE A 126 -10.94 25.82 3.01
N ARG A 127 -12.25 25.70 3.29
CA ARG A 127 -13.12 26.80 3.75
C ARG A 127 -13.13 27.01 5.27
N GLN A 128 -12.36 26.26 6.04
CA GLN A 128 -12.32 26.37 7.50
C GLN A 128 -11.25 27.36 7.96
N ASN A 129 -11.37 27.81 9.21
CA ASN A 129 -10.41 28.73 9.86
C ASN A 129 -8.98 28.18 9.82
N PRO A 130 -7.94 29.05 9.81
CA PRO A 130 -6.54 28.64 9.80
C PRO A 130 -6.17 27.67 10.93
N GLY A 131 -6.87 27.75 12.08
CA GLY A 131 -6.71 26.78 13.17
C GLY A 131 -7.14 25.36 12.79
N ALA A 132 -8.21 25.20 12.01
CA ALA A 132 -8.64 23.88 11.54
C ALA A 132 -7.63 23.26 10.55
N LEU A 133 -6.98 24.10 9.74
CA LEU A 133 -5.90 23.67 8.86
C LEU A 133 -4.70 23.13 9.65
N ALA A 134 -4.29 23.85 10.71
CA ALA A 134 -3.19 23.39 11.57
C ALA A 134 -3.50 22.05 12.24
N VAL A 135 -4.72 21.86 12.73
CA VAL A 135 -5.19 20.58 13.29
C VAL A 135 -5.17 19.48 12.23
N GLY A 136 -5.60 19.77 11.00
CA GLY A 136 -5.56 18.82 9.89
C GLY A 136 -4.14 18.36 9.53
N VAL A 137 -3.19 19.28 9.48
CA VAL A 137 -1.77 18.99 9.24
C VAL A 137 -1.20 18.14 10.38
N LEU A 138 -1.48 18.51 11.64
CA LEU A 138 -1.04 17.77 12.81
C LEU A 138 -1.60 16.31 12.78
N ALA A 139 -2.89 16.17 12.49
CA ALA A 139 -3.52 14.86 12.36
C ALA A 139 -2.87 14.00 11.25
N TYR A 140 -2.53 14.63 10.12
CA TYR A 140 -1.83 13.94 9.04
C TYR A 140 -0.42 13.47 9.46
N VAL A 141 0.35 14.33 10.11
CA VAL A 141 1.68 13.98 10.62
C VAL A 141 1.59 12.85 11.66
N CYS A 142 0.61 12.88 12.56
CA CYS A 142 0.39 11.80 13.52
C CYS A 142 0.04 10.47 12.83
N LYS A 143 -0.75 10.49 11.76
CA LYS A 143 -1.06 9.29 10.97
C LYS A 143 0.19 8.73 10.28
N LEU A 144 1.02 9.60 9.69
CA LEU A 144 2.29 9.17 9.09
C LEU A 144 3.23 8.56 10.14
N ALA A 145 3.36 9.19 11.31
CA ALA A 145 4.17 8.66 12.40
C ALA A 145 3.64 7.30 12.89
N GLY A 146 2.32 7.18 13.07
CA GLY A 146 1.67 5.92 13.44
C GLY A 146 1.88 4.82 12.42
N ALA A 147 1.76 5.12 11.13
CA ALA A 147 2.05 4.18 10.06
C ALA A 147 3.53 3.78 10.02
N GLY A 148 4.45 4.72 10.24
CA GLY A 148 5.88 4.44 10.35
C GLY A 148 6.21 3.51 11.52
N VAL A 149 5.62 3.76 12.69
CA VAL A 149 5.78 2.87 13.86
C VAL A 149 5.18 1.49 13.58
N SER A 150 3.99 1.41 12.99
CA SER A 150 3.37 0.12 12.66
C SER A 150 4.21 -0.67 11.65
N LEU A 151 4.80 0.00 10.67
CA LEU A 151 5.72 -0.62 9.72
C LEU A 151 6.99 -1.12 10.42
N ALA A 152 7.59 -0.33 11.31
CA ALA A 152 8.77 -0.73 12.06
C ALA A 152 8.49 -1.96 12.97
N VAL A 153 7.32 -1.98 13.63
CA VAL A 153 6.87 -3.14 14.42
C VAL A 153 6.67 -4.35 13.51
N PHE A 154 6.07 -4.17 12.35
CA PHE A 154 5.89 -5.23 11.36
C PHE A 154 7.24 -5.82 10.92
N GLU A 155 8.19 -4.96 10.52
CA GLU A 155 9.53 -5.38 10.10
C GLU A 155 10.30 -6.13 11.20
N THR A 156 10.11 -5.75 12.46
CA THR A 156 10.78 -6.39 13.60
C THR A 156 10.12 -7.68 14.09
N THR A 157 8.81 -7.82 13.90
CA THR A 157 8.04 -8.97 14.40
C THR A 157 7.94 -10.10 13.39
N ILE A 158 7.99 -9.79 12.09
CA ILE A 158 7.90 -10.82 11.06
C ILE A 158 9.26 -11.45 10.83
N ALA A 159 9.31 -12.78 10.98
CA ALA A 159 10.47 -13.57 10.62
C ALA A 159 10.73 -13.47 9.12
N LYS A 160 12.02 -13.44 8.73
CA LYS A 160 12.45 -13.40 7.34
C LYS A 160 11.75 -14.47 6.50
N MET A 161 11.05 -14.05 5.44
CA MET A 161 10.41 -14.95 4.52
C MET A 161 11.40 -15.43 3.44
N ARG A 162 11.21 -16.66 2.96
CA ARG A 162 11.97 -17.15 1.80
C ARG A 162 11.52 -16.42 0.54
N VAL A 163 12.44 -16.00 -0.33
CA VAL A 163 12.19 -15.30 -1.61
C VAL A 163 11.11 -15.98 -2.45
N PHE A 164 11.04 -17.32 -2.38
CA PHE A 164 10.08 -18.11 -3.11
C PHE A 164 8.61 -17.89 -2.71
N ARG A 165 8.34 -17.26 -1.58
CA ARG A 165 6.99 -16.96 -1.07
C ARG A 165 6.51 -15.55 -1.40
N VAL A 166 7.36 -14.70 -1.95
CA VAL A 166 6.97 -13.33 -2.30
C VAL A 166 5.87 -13.29 -3.36
N PRO A 167 5.92 -14.09 -4.44
CA PRO A 167 4.80 -14.16 -5.40
C PRO A 167 3.50 -14.67 -4.76
N ASP A 168 3.59 -15.63 -3.82
CA ASP A 168 2.43 -16.15 -3.12
C ASP A 168 1.81 -15.05 -2.22
N PHE A 169 2.67 -14.22 -1.60
CA PHE A 169 2.25 -13.09 -0.77
C PHE A 169 1.47 -12.04 -1.58
N VAL A 170 1.95 -11.69 -2.76
CA VAL A 170 1.24 -10.77 -3.68
C VAL A 170 0.00 -11.44 -4.27
N GLY A 171 0.07 -12.74 -4.55
CA GLY A 171 -1.10 -13.54 -4.97
C GLY A 171 -2.23 -13.52 -3.95
N VAL A 172 -1.91 -13.57 -2.65
CA VAL A 172 -2.90 -13.40 -1.57
C VAL A 172 -3.55 -12.01 -1.63
N ALA A 173 -2.78 -10.95 -1.88
CA ALA A 173 -3.34 -9.61 -2.03
C ALA A 173 -4.33 -9.52 -3.19
N LEU A 174 -4.00 -10.13 -4.33
CA LEU A 174 -4.89 -10.20 -5.49
C LEU A 174 -6.18 -10.97 -5.17
N LEU A 175 -6.09 -12.12 -4.49
CA LEU A 175 -7.24 -12.91 -4.08
C LEU A 175 -8.14 -12.14 -3.10
N LEU A 176 -7.56 -11.43 -2.12
CA LEU A 176 -8.30 -10.60 -1.18
C LEU A 176 -9.01 -9.44 -1.88
N ALA A 177 -8.34 -8.79 -2.83
CA ALA A 177 -8.93 -7.72 -3.63
C ALA A 177 -10.10 -8.25 -4.49
N PHE A 178 -9.92 -9.39 -5.13
CA PHE A 178 -10.98 -10.05 -5.90
C PHE A 178 -12.17 -10.45 -5.01
N LEU A 179 -11.91 -11.00 -3.84
CA LEU A 179 -12.94 -11.34 -2.86
C LEU A 179 -13.69 -10.09 -2.38
N ALA A 180 -13.00 -8.96 -2.19
CA ALA A 180 -13.64 -7.69 -1.85
C ALA A 180 -14.63 -7.24 -2.92
N VAL A 181 -14.27 -7.38 -4.20
CA VAL A 181 -15.16 -7.10 -5.34
C VAL A 181 -16.36 -8.04 -5.34
N LEU A 182 -16.15 -9.35 -5.21
CA LEU A 182 -17.23 -10.34 -5.18
C LEU A 182 -18.22 -10.07 -4.05
N LEU A 183 -17.72 -9.83 -2.84
CA LEU A 183 -18.59 -9.53 -1.70
C LEU A 183 -19.38 -8.24 -1.91
N ARG A 184 -18.83 -7.27 -2.63
CA ARG A 184 -19.57 -6.05 -2.97
C ARG A 184 -20.72 -6.35 -3.92
N PHE A 185 -20.51 -7.20 -4.94
CA PHE A 185 -21.57 -7.62 -5.85
C PHE A 185 -22.68 -8.40 -5.13
N VAL A 186 -22.31 -9.37 -4.32
CA VAL A 186 -23.27 -10.16 -3.52
C VAL A 186 -24.08 -9.27 -2.59
N SER A 187 -23.44 -8.33 -1.89
CA SER A 187 -24.12 -7.40 -0.98
C SER A 187 -24.96 -6.34 -1.69
N ALA A 188 -24.82 -6.16 -2.99
CA ALA A 188 -25.65 -5.26 -3.79
C ALA A 188 -26.88 -5.97 -4.40
N SER A 189 -26.84 -7.31 -4.46
CA SER A 189 -27.93 -8.13 -4.98
C SER A 189 -28.90 -8.61 -3.89
N LEU A 190 -28.55 -8.43 -2.61
CA LEU A 190 -29.38 -8.69 -1.43
C LEU A 190 -30.05 -7.38 -0.94
#